data_64612168e6e09b61a212257c5683b4e5
#
_entry.id   64612168e6e09b61a212257c5683b4e5
#
_cell.length_a   1.000
_cell.length_b   1.000
_cell.length_c   1.000
_cell.angle_alpha   90.00
_cell.angle_beta   90.00
_cell.angle_gamma   90.00
#
_symmetry.space_group_name_H-M   'P 1'
#
loop_
_entity.id
_entity.type
_entity.pdbx_description
1 polymer ?
#
loop_
_entity_poly.entity_id
_entity_poly.type
_entity_poly.pdbx_seq_one_letter_code
_entity_poly.pdbx_strand_id
1 'polypeptide(L)'
;MNTSVAKKAGQAVRLLMMVLTAVLIFFFINVMLLVSDIQGTARVVNYAGLVRGTTQRIVKLEDAGQPQDDLLKAVDSYINGLRYGSDDLNLVRLDDDEYQVKMTELANYFDELCVEIIRVREVGYENTDIISMSEEFFGICDDATRLAEDYSQEKASALNYLEGLVIIDIMGLVATFAV
;
A
#
# COMPACT_ATOMS: atom_id res chain seq x y z
N MET A 1 -46.52 -20.16 -35.01
CA MET A 1 -45.19 -19.72 -34.55
C MET A 1 -44.38 -20.96 -34.20
N ASN A 2 -43.20 -21.15 -34.82
CA ASN A 2 -42.51 -22.43 -34.90
C ASN A 2 -41.94 -22.82 -33.51
N THR A 3 -42.47 -23.85 -32.86
CA THR A 3 -42.06 -24.32 -31.49
C THR A 3 -40.55 -24.62 -31.40
N SER A 4 -39.91 -24.98 -32.53
CA SER A 4 -38.46 -25.14 -32.62
C SER A 4 -37.68 -23.86 -32.46
N VAL A 5 -38.16 -22.73 -32.99
CA VAL A 5 -37.52 -21.44 -32.89
C VAL A 5 -37.61 -20.90 -31.46
N ALA A 6 -38.77 -20.98 -30.82
CA ALA A 6 -38.98 -20.60 -29.42
C ALA A 6 -38.09 -21.40 -28.44
N LYS A 7 -37.92 -22.72 -28.69
CA LYS A 7 -37.02 -23.56 -27.87
C LYS A 7 -35.56 -23.19 -28.02
N LYS A 8 -35.10 -22.87 -29.24
CA LYS A 8 -33.71 -22.40 -29.49
C LYS A 8 -33.46 -21.02 -28.84
N ALA A 9 -34.42 -20.10 -28.92
CA ALA A 9 -34.34 -18.78 -28.29
C ALA A 9 -34.23 -18.92 -26.77
N GLY A 10 -35.07 -19.75 -26.11
CA GLY A 10 -34.97 -19.99 -24.68
C GLY A 10 -33.67 -20.67 -24.24
N GLN A 11 -33.09 -21.55 -25.08
CA GLN A 11 -31.75 -22.11 -24.80
C GLN A 11 -30.64 -21.05 -24.89
N ALA A 12 -30.71 -20.16 -25.87
CA ALA A 12 -29.74 -19.09 -26.05
C ALA A 12 -29.79 -18.10 -24.86
N VAL A 13 -30.98 -17.73 -24.39
CA VAL A 13 -31.13 -16.86 -23.20
C VAL A 13 -30.56 -17.52 -21.96
N ARG A 14 -30.83 -18.80 -21.72
CA ARG A 14 -30.25 -19.54 -20.56
C ARG A 14 -28.72 -19.60 -20.63
N LEU A 15 -28.16 -19.86 -21.82
CA LEU A 15 -26.71 -19.87 -22.00
C LEU A 15 -26.10 -18.47 -21.71
N LEU A 16 -26.73 -17.41 -22.24
CA LEU A 16 -26.31 -16.04 -21.99
C LEU A 16 -26.33 -15.70 -20.49
N MET A 17 -27.41 -16.04 -19.81
CA MET A 17 -27.51 -15.85 -18.35
C MET A 17 -26.41 -16.59 -17.57
N MET A 18 -26.11 -17.84 -17.93
CA MET A 18 -25.04 -18.62 -17.31
C MET A 18 -23.67 -17.95 -17.51
N VAL A 19 -23.41 -17.43 -18.72
CA VAL A 19 -22.15 -16.71 -19.01
C VAL A 19 -22.05 -15.43 -18.20
N LEU A 20 -23.08 -14.59 -18.22
CA LEU A 20 -23.10 -13.34 -17.43
C LEU A 20 -22.95 -13.62 -15.92
N THR A 21 -23.61 -14.64 -15.39
CA THR A 21 -23.45 -15.03 -13.97
C THR A 21 -22.02 -15.46 -13.67
N ALA A 22 -21.37 -16.21 -14.55
CA ALA A 22 -19.97 -16.61 -14.37
C ALA A 22 -19.01 -15.39 -14.43
N VAL A 23 -19.26 -14.43 -15.31
CA VAL A 23 -18.53 -13.17 -15.42
C VAL A 23 -18.72 -12.33 -14.15
N LEU A 24 -19.94 -12.24 -13.62
CA LEU A 24 -20.22 -11.54 -12.38
C LEU A 24 -19.44 -12.13 -11.19
N ILE A 25 -19.40 -13.45 -11.07
CA ILE A 25 -18.64 -14.13 -10.01
C ILE A 25 -17.14 -13.83 -10.16
N PHE A 26 -16.63 -13.87 -11.38
CA PHE A 26 -15.24 -13.54 -11.67
C PHE A 26 -14.92 -12.10 -11.26
N PHE A 27 -15.72 -11.13 -11.64
CA PHE A 27 -15.55 -9.73 -11.23
C PHE A 27 -15.63 -9.56 -9.71
N PHE A 28 -16.58 -10.21 -9.05
CA PHE A 28 -16.72 -10.14 -7.60
C PHE A 28 -15.46 -10.60 -6.87
N ILE A 29 -14.85 -11.71 -7.31
CA ILE A 29 -13.59 -12.21 -6.74
C ILE A 29 -12.48 -11.19 -6.94
N ASN A 30 -12.35 -10.60 -8.15
CA ASN A 30 -11.33 -9.60 -8.43
C ASN A 30 -11.51 -8.32 -7.61
N VAL A 31 -12.75 -7.85 -7.42
CA VAL A 31 -13.06 -6.71 -6.52
C VAL A 31 -12.60 -7.01 -5.10
N MET A 32 -12.91 -8.20 -4.57
CA MET A 32 -12.50 -8.58 -3.21
C MET A 32 -10.98 -8.61 -3.03
N LEU A 33 -10.24 -9.14 -4.01
CA LEU A 33 -8.78 -9.15 -3.99
C LEU A 33 -8.22 -7.72 -4.02
N LEU A 34 -8.74 -6.88 -4.89
CA LEU A 34 -8.27 -5.50 -5.04
C LEU A 34 -8.57 -4.64 -3.80
N VAL A 35 -9.72 -4.84 -3.16
CA VAL A 35 -10.05 -4.17 -1.88
C VAL A 35 -9.06 -4.60 -0.78
N SER A 36 -8.70 -5.88 -0.72
CA SER A 36 -7.69 -6.39 0.22
C SER A 36 -6.31 -5.72 -0.01
N ASP A 37 -5.90 -5.59 -1.26
CA ASP A 37 -4.64 -4.93 -1.63
C ASP A 37 -4.63 -3.45 -1.21
N ILE A 38 -5.73 -2.72 -1.46
CA ILE A 38 -5.86 -1.31 -1.05
C ILE A 38 -5.76 -1.16 0.47
N GLN A 39 -6.40 -2.06 1.24
CA GLN A 39 -6.32 -2.04 2.70
C GLN A 39 -4.90 -2.30 3.21
N GLY A 40 -4.17 -3.23 2.57
CA GLY A 40 -2.76 -3.50 2.85
C GLY A 40 -1.89 -2.28 2.59
N THR A 41 -2.08 -1.63 1.44
CA THR A 41 -1.31 -0.43 1.04
C THR A 41 -1.57 0.77 1.95
N ALA A 42 -2.81 0.99 2.39
CA ALA A 42 -3.12 2.07 3.34
C ALA A 42 -2.33 1.91 4.66
N ARG A 43 -2.08 0.67 5.10
CA ARG A 43 -1.23 0.40 6.25
C ARG A 43 0.24 0.71 5.98
N VAL A 44 0.73 0.40 4.80
CA VAL A 44 2.10 0.76 4.36
C VAL A 44 2.31 2.28 4.42
N VAL A 45 1.39 3.07 3.87
CA VAL A 45 1.41 4.54 3.94
C VAL A 45 1.47 5.02 5.40
N ASN A 46 0.64 4.46 6.28
CA ASN A 46 0.63 4.82 7.69
C ASN A 46 1.98 4.52 8.38
N TYR A 47 2.58 3.35 8.13
CA TYR A 47 3.88 2.99 8.71
C TYR A 47 5.03 3.81 8.14
N ALA A 48 5.00 4.20 6.86
CA ALA A 48 5.96 5.15 6.30
C ALA A 48 5.90 6.50 7.05
N GLY A 49 4.70 6.99 7.36
CA GLY A 49 4.49 8.15 8.21
C GLY A 49 4.99 7.95 9.66
N LEU A 50 4.85 6.74 10.22
CA LEU A 50 5.38 6.40 11.54
C LEU A 50 6.91 6.40 11.56
N VAL A 51 7.58 5.87 10.54
CA VAL A 51 9.04 5.95 10.39
C VAL A 51 9.48 7.40 10.47
N ARG A 52 8.91 8.27 9.63
CA ARG A 52 9.19 9.70 9.60
C ARG A 52 8.99 10.37 10.95
N GLY A 53 7.80 10.24 11.52
CA GLY A 53 7.44 10.92 12.77
C GLY A 53 8.21 10.40 13.98
N THR A 54 8.47 9.09 14.05
CA THR A 54 9.23 8.50 15.16
C THR A 54 10.69 8.90 15.10
N THR A 55 11.30 8.95 13.90
CA THR A 55 12.69 9.39 13.75
C THR A 55 12.88 10.85 14.15
N GLN A 56 11.97 11.74 13.75
CA GLN A 56 12.01 13.14 14.21
C GLN A 56 11.89 13.25 15.73
N ARG A 57 11.05 12.42 16.34
CA ARG A 57 10.93 12.34 17.81
C ARG A 57 12.22 11.84 18.44
N ILE A 58 12.89 10.83 17.86
CA ILE A 58 14.17 10.32 18.36
C ILE A 58 15.20 11.45 18.35
N VAL A 59 15.43 12.10 17.21
CA VAL A 59 16.42 13.18 17.08
C VAL A 59 16.18 14.27 18.11
N LYS A 60 14.95 14.73 18.27
CA LYS A 60 14.58 15.74 19.27
C LYS A 60 14.88 15.30 20.70
N LEU A 61 14.67 14.04 21.05
CA LEU A 61 14.90 13.55 22.42
C LEU A 61 16.39 13.29 22.67
N GLU A 62 17.12 12.80 21.67
CA GLU A 62 18.58 12.65 21.74
C GLU A 62 19.27 13.99 21.90
N ASP A 63 18.85 15.05 21.19
CA ASP A 63 19.31 16.42 21.37
C ASP A 63 19.06 16.94 22.80
N ALA A 64 17.96 16.51 23.42
CA ALA A 64 17.65 16.81 24.82
C ALA A 64 18.40 15.92 25.83
N GLY A 65 19.32 15.07 25.40
CA GLY A 65 20.07 14.15 26.24
C GLY A 65 19.26 12.97 26.76
N GLN A 66 18.21 12.57 26.05
CA GLN A 66 17.33 11.45 26.40
C GLN A 66 17.47 10.30 25.39
N PRO A 67 18.36 9.33 25.61
CA PRO A 67 18.58 8.20 24.68
C PRO A 67 17.32 7.40 24.37
N GLN A 68 17.13 7.04 23.09
CA GLN A 68 15.90 6.43 22.58
C GLN A 68 16.14 5.07 21.86
N ASP A 69 16.92 4.17 22.48
CA ASP A 69 17.30 2.88 21.85
C ASP A 69 16.09 2.00 21.46
N ASP A 70 15.01 2.03 22.25
CA ASP A 70 13.82 1.23 21.93
C ASP A 70 13.05 1.81 20.75
N LEU A 71 13.02 3.13 20.58
CA LEU A 71 12.42 3.76 19.41
C LEU A 71 13.27 3.52 18.15
N LEU A 72 14.59 3.52 18.26
CA LEU A 72 15.50 3.17 17.16
C LEU A 72 15.20 1.75 16.65
N LYS A 73 15.10 0.76 17.55
CA LYS A 73 14.73 -0.62 17.19
C LYS A 73 13.33 -0.71 16.56
N ALA A 74 12.37 0.09 17.06
CA ALA A 74 11.03 0.11 16.50
C ALA A 74 11.03 0.65 15.07
N VAL A 75 11.77 1.74 14.79
CA VAL A 75 11.90 2.31 13.43
C VAL A 75 12.58 1.32 12.50
N ASP A 76 13.65 0.65 12.93
CA ASP A 76 14.31 -0.40 12.15
C ASP A 76 13.33 -1.53 11.78
N SER A 77 12.53 -1.99 12.76
CA SER A 77 11.49 -3.00 12.52
C SER A 77 10.42 -2.51 11.52
N TYR A 78 10.02 -1.23 11.58
CA TYR A 78 9.07 -0.67 10.62
C TYR A 78 9.64 -0.60 9.21
N ILE A 79 10.90 -0.15 9.07
CA ILE A 79 11.61 -0.10 7.78
C ILE A 79 11.72 -1.49 7.17
N ASN A 80 12.12 -2.48 7.96
CA ASN A 80 12.21 -3.88 7.50
C ASN A 80 10.83 -4.43 7.09
N GLY A 81 9.78 -4.13 7.87
CA GLY A 81 8.40 -4.51 7.55
C GLY A 81 7.90 -3.87 6.25
N LEU A 82 8.24 -2.61 6.00
CA LEU A 82 7.90 -1.89 4.76
C LEU A 82 8.63 -2.46 3.52
N ARG A 83 9.87 -2.93 3.67
CA ARG A 83 10.68 -3.51 2.58
C ARG A 83 10.26 -4.93 2.22
N TYR A 84 10.02 -5.76 3.22
CA TYR A 84 9.90 -7.21 3.04
C TYR A 84 8.51 -7.76 3.33
N GLY A 85 7.63 -6.95 3.90
CA GLY A 85 6.39 -7.39 4.54
C GLY A 85 6.64 -7.83 5.98
N SER A 86 5.59 -7.88 6.79
CA SER A 86 5.65 -8.35 8.18
C SER A 86 4.27 -8.81 8.65
N ASP A 87 4.16 -10.06 9.05
CA ASP A 87 2.92 -10.60 9.63
C ASP A 87 2.61 -9.95 10.98
N ASP A 88 3.64 -9.71 11.81
CA ASP A 88 3.48 -9.09 13.14
C ASP A 88 2.94 -7.65 13.06
N LEU A 89 3.33 -6.92 12.02
CA LEU A 89 2.88 -5.56 11.77
C LEU A 89 1.69 -5.51 10.80
N ASN A 90 1.27 -6.65 10.25
CA ASN A 90 0.31 -6.77 9.16
C ASN A 90 0.68 -5.88 7.97
N LEU A 91 1.95 -5.82 7.61
CA LEU A 91 2.47 -5.08 6.47
C LEU A 91 2.63 -5.99 5.27
N VAL A 92 2.10 -5.56 4.14
CA VAL A 92 2.34 -6.19 2.84
C VAL A 92 3.57 -5.55 2.19
N ARG A 93 4.36 -6.35 1.48
CA ARG A 93 5.39 -5.82 0.60
C ARG A 93 4.71 -5.24 -0.64
N LEU A 94 4.98 -3.99 -0.98
CA LEU A 94 4.51 -3.42 -2.24
C LEU A 94 5.37 -3.94 -3.39
N ASP A 95 4.70 -4.44 -4.43
CA ASP A 95 5.34 -4.92 -5.65
C ASP A 95 5.44 -3.78 -6.67
N ASP A 96 6.30 -2.80 -6.33
CA ASP A 96 6.61 -1.61 -7.10
C ASP A 96 8.12 -1.34 -7.04
N ASP A 97 8.78 -1.32 -8.18
CA ASP A 97 10.24 -1.23 -8.26
C ASP A 97 10.76 0.12 -7.74
N GLU A 98 10.07 1.23 -8.05
CA GLU A 98 10.48 2.57 -7.64
C GLU A 98 10.38 2.71 -6.12
N TYR A 99 9.27 2.24 -5.53
CA TYR A 99 9.11 2.18 -4.09
C TYR A 99 10.20 1.33 -3.42
N GLN A 100 10.52 0.15 -3.94
CA GLN A 100 11.54 -0.74 -3.36
C GLN A 100 12.96 -0.15 -3.44
N VAL A 101 13.28 0.58 -4.50
CA VAL A 101 14.54 1.35 -4.61
C VAL A 101 14.56 2.44 -3.54
N LYS A 102 13.50 3.22 -3.39
CA LYS A 102 13.40 4.28 -2.38
C LYS A 102 13.47 3.72 -0.95
N MET A 103 12.83 2.60 -0.68
CA MET A 103 12.92 1.92 0.62
C MET A 103 14.33 1.39 0.94
N THR A 104 15.10 1.04 -0.08
CA THR A 104 16.50 0.65 0.08
C THR A 104 17.37 1.87 0.43
N GLU A 105 17.17 3.00 -0.25
CA GLU A 105 17.80 4.28 0.07
C GLU A 105 17.47 4.70 1.52
N LEU A 106 16.20 4.67 1.90
CA LEU A 106 15.72 5.00 3.23
C LEU A 106 16.37 4.15 4.32
N ALA A 107 16.48 2.84 4.11
CA ALA A 107 17.11 1.94 5.08
C ALA A 107 18.60 2.25 5.26
N ASN A 108 19.33 2.44 4.16
CA ASN A 108 20.76 2.77 4.21
C ASN A 108 21.00 4.10 4.92
N TYR A 109 20.19 5.11 4.60
CA TYR A 109 20.31 6.41 5.24
C TYR A 109 19.93 6.37 6.73
N PHE A 110 18.97 5.54 7.12
CA PHE A 110 18.63 5.32 8.53
C PHE A 110 19.81 4.72 9.32
N ASP A 111 20.53 3.77 8.72
CA ASP A 111 21.74 3.20 9.34
C ASP A 111 22.81 4.30 9.57
N GLU A 112 23.03 5.19 8.60
CA GLU A 112 23.95 6.32 8.74
C GLU A 112 23.48 7.30 9.82
N LEU A 113 22.18 7.60 9.85
CA LEU A 113 21.58 8.46 10.87
C LEU A 113 21.71 7.87 12.28
N CYS A 114 21.59 6.53 12.44
CA CYS A 114 21.81 5.85 13.71
C CYS A 114 23.24 6.04 14.23
N VAL A 115 24.25 6.00 13.34
CA VAL A 115 25.65 6.29 13.71
C VAL A 115 25.80 7.73 14.20
N GLU A 116 25.19 8.68 13.51
CA GLU A 116 25.25 10.09 13.93
C GLU A 116 24.51 10.37 15.24
N ILE A 117 23.39 9.68 15.49
CA ILE A 117 22.67 9.72 16.79
C ILE A 117 23.58 9.24 17.92
N ILE A 118 24.34 8.17 17.74
CA ILE A 118 25.30 7.70 18.75
C ILE A 118 26.37 8.77 18.98
N ARG A 119 26.86 9.41 17.91
CA ARG A 119 27.84 10.48 18.00
C ARG A 119 27.32 11.71 18.77
N VAL A 120 26.02 12.05 18.64
CA VAL A 120 25.39 13.11 19.45
C VAL A 120 25.55 12.84 20.94
N ARG A 121 25.42 11.60 21.40
CA ARG A 121 25.58 11.20 22.81
C ARG A 121 27.01 11.41 23.32
N GLU A 122 28.01 11.33 22.44
CA GLU A 122 29.45 11.44 22.80
C GLU A 122 29.94 12.89 22.76
N VAL A 123 29.56 13.67 21.75
CA VAL A 123 30.16 14.99 21.48
C VAL A 123 29.15 16.15 21.53
N GLY A 124 27.88 15.87 21.73
CA GLY A 124 26.77 16.84 21.69
C GLY A 124 26.36 17.20 20.26
N TYR A 125 25.10 17.56 20.07
CA TYR A 125 24.49 17.82 18.76
C TYR A 125 25.19 18.96 17.98
N GLU A 126 25.73 19.95 18.66
CA GLU A 126 26.43 21.10 18.06
C GLU A 126 27.69 20.70 17.28
N ASN A 127 28.25 19.51 17.55
CA ASN A 127 29.45 18.95 16.93
C ASN A 127 29.14 17.81 15.96
N THR A 128 27.88 17.72 15.51
CA THR A 128 27.38 16.65 14.63
C THR A 128 26.57 17.24 13.49
N ASP A 129 26.31 16.44 12.47
CA ASP A 129 25.47 16.82 11.32
C ASP A 129 24.00 16.34 11.49
N ILE A 130 23.61 15.96 12.73
CA ILE A 130 22.35 15.32 13.02
C ILE A 130 21.13 16.10 12.51
N ILE A 131 21.14 17.43 12.59
CA ILE A 131 20.01 18.25 12.13
C ILE A 131 19.86 18.16 10.61
N SER A 132 20.96 18.38 9.84
CA SER A 132 20.90 18.29 8.38
C SER A 132 20.57 16.88 7.91
N MET A 133 21.13 15.84 8.54
CA MET A 133 20.82 14.44 8.24
C MET A 133 19.36 14.10 8.55
N SER A 134 18.81 14.62 9.64
CA SER A 134 17.41 14.36 9.98
C SER A 134 16.43 15.01 9.00
N GLU A 135 16.76 16.20 8.47
CA GLU A 135 15.96 16.87 7.43
C GLU A 135 16.04 16.14 6.09
N GLU A 136 17.22 15.65 5.71
CA GLU A 136 17.38 14.83 4.51
C GLU A 136 16.63 13.50 4.62
N PHE A 137 16.76 12.81 5.76
CA PHE A 137 15.99 11.61 6.04
C PHE A 137 14.47 11.85 6.00
N PHE A 138 14.02 13.00 6.51
CA PHE A 138 12.61 13.39 6.41
C PHE A 138 12.15 13.47 4.95
N GLY A 139 12.95 14.07 4.06
CA GLY A 139 12.68 14.14 2.63
C GLY A 139 12.60 12.76 1.97
N ILE A 140 13.52 11.85 2.32
CA ILE A 140 13.51 10.47 1.82
C ILE A 140 12.23 9.74 2.28
N CYS A 141 11.81 9.94 3.54
CA CYS A 141 10.55 9.38 4.05
C CYS A 141 9.32 9.94 3.33
N ASP A 142 9.30 11.23 3.01
CA ASP A 142 8.21 11.86 2.25
C ASP A 142 8.11 11.26 0.84
N ASP A 143 9.24 11.08 0.16
CA ASP A 143 9.27 10.43 -1.15
C ASP A 143 8.74 8.99 -1.08
N ALA A 144 9.18 8.20 -0.09
CA ALA A 144 8.70 6.83 0.09
C ALA A 144 7.19 6.79 0.38
N THR A 145 6.69 7.73 1.19
CA THR A 145 5.26 7.84 1.50
C THR A 145 4.47 8.17 0.23
N ARG A 146 4.93 9.15 -0.57
CA ARG A 146 4.30 9.54 -1.83
C ARG A 146 4.23 8.38 -2.82
N LEU A 147 5.30 7.60 -2.99
CA LEU A 147 5.31 6.42 -3.86
C LEU A 147 4.30 5.35 -3.40
N ALA A 148 4.18 5.13 -2.08
CA ALA A 148 3.16 4.24 -1.54
C ALA A 148 1.73 4.76 -1.78
N GLU A 149 1.51 6.08 -1.67
CA GLU A 149 0.22 6.72 -1.98
C GLU A 149 -0.12 6.61 -3.47
N ASP A 150 0.84 6.85 -4.36
CA ASP A 150 0.67 6.73 -5.82
C ASP A 150 0.28 5.29 -6.20
N TYR A 151 0.96 4.29 -5.62
CA TYR A 151 0.61 2.87 -5.79
C TYR A 151 -0.82 2.58 -5.31
N SER A 152 -1.21 3.11 -4.14
CA SER A 152 -2.57 2.97 -3.61
C SER A 152 -3.63 3.59 -4.54
N GLN A 153 -3.33 4.77 -5.08
CA GLN A 153 -4.20 5.50 -6.00
C GLN A 153 -4.41 4.74 -7.32
N GLU A 154 -3.35 4.12 -7.84
CA GLU A 154 -3.45 3.26 -9.02
C GLU A 154 -4.39 2.08 -8.79
N LYS A 155 -4.24 1.38 -7.66
CA LYS A 155 -5.14 0.27 -7.27
C LYS A 155 -6.59 0.73 -7.09
N ALA A 156 -6.80 1.89 -6.46
CA ALA A 156 -8.14 2.48 -6.29
C ALA A 156 -8.77 2.84 -7.64
N SER A 157 -7.99 3.34 -8.59
CA SER A 157 -8.46 3.65 -9.94
C SER A 157 -8.87 2.39 -10.71
N ALA A 158 -8.11 1.30 -10.56
CA ALA A 158 -8.44 -0.01 -11.12
C ALA A 158 -9.76 -0.56 -10.52
N LEU A 159 -9.99 -0.37 -9.21
CA LEU A 159 -11.24 -0.74 -8.55
C LEU A 159 -12.44 -0.02 -9.14
N ASN A 160 -12.36 1.30 -9.31
CA ASN A 160 -13.45 2.10 -9.90
C ASN A 160 -13.78 1.63 -11.33
N TYR A 161 -12.78 1.28 -12.13
CA TYR A 161 -13.00 0.72 -13.47
C TYR A 161 -13.72 -0.63 -13.40
N LEU A 162 -13.28 -1.52 -12.51
CA LEU A 162 -13.87 -2.85 -12.33
C LEU A 162 -15.33 -2.76 -11.85
N GLU A 163 -15.64 -1.84 -10.93
CA GLU A 163 -17.01 -1.57 -10.48
C GLU A 163 -17.91 -1.13 -11.64
N GLY A 164 -17.41 -0.31 -12.55
CA GLY A 164 -18.13 0.05 -13.77
C GLY A 164 -18.50 -1.15 -14.64
N LEU A 165 -17.56 -2.10 -14.81
CA LEU A 165 -17.82 -3.33 -15.55
C LEU A 165 -18.85 -4.24 -14.85
N VAL A 166 -18.82 -4.34 -13.53
CA VAL A 166 -19.82 -5.07 -12.73
C VAL A 166 -21.21 -4.48 -12.95
N ILE A 167 -21.36 -3.16 -12.95
CA ILE A 167 -22.64 -2.51 -13.18
C ILE A 167 -23.19 -2.84 -14.58
N ILE A 168 -22.33 -2.81 -15.61
CA ILE A 168 -22.72 -3.17 -16.99
C ILE A 168 -23.17 -4.63 -17.06
N ASP A 169 -22.48 -5.55 -16.41
CA ASP A 169 -22.82 -6.97 -16.40
C ASP A 169 -24.18 -7.22 -15.70
N ILE A 170 -24.41 -6.57 -14.54
CA ILE A 170 -25.69 -6.63 -13.83
C ILE A 170 -26.84 -6.10 -14.71
N MET A 171 -26.62 -4.98 -15.42
CA MET A 171 -27.63 -4.46 -16.34
C MET A 171 -27.94 -5.43 -17.47
N GLY A 172 -26.94 -6.14 -18.01
CA GLY A 172 -27.10 -7.21 -18.98
C GLY A 172 -27.93 -8.38 -18.44
N LEU A 173 -27.67 -8.81 -17.19
CA LEU A 173 -28.45 -9.84 -16.50
C LEU A 173 -29.92 -9.41 -16.36
N VAL A 174 -30.16 -8.20 -15.88
CA VAL A 174 -31.54 -7.68 -15.73
C VAL A 174 -32.26 -7.63 -17.06
N ALA A 175 -31.61 -7.18 -18.12
CA ALA A 175 -32.18 -7.15 -19.47
C ALA A 175 -32.56 -8.54 -19.98
N THR A 176 -31.73 -9.57 -19.70
CA THR A 176 -32.04 -10.94 -20.10
C THR A 176 -33.20 -11.58 -19.31
N PHE A 177 -33.47 -11.12 -18.08
CA PHE A 177 -34.64 -11.52 -17.30
C PHE A 177 -35.95 -10.91 -17.79
N ALA A 178 -35.90 -9.77 -18.45
CA ALA A 178 -37.07 -9.03 -18.96
C ALA A 178 -37.58 -9.57 -20.32
N VAL A 179 -36.86 -10.52 -20.95
CA VAL A 179 -37.19 -11.15 -22.23
C VAL A 179 -37.81 -12.53 -22.04
#